data_ece8bee7de317e2247d58591e1a5d1a9
#
_entry.id   ece8bee7de317e2247d58591e1a5d1a9
#
_cell.length_a   1.000
_cell.length_b   1.000
_cell.length_c   1.000
_cell.angle_alpha   90.00
_cell.angle_beta   90.00
_cell.angle_gamma   90.00
#
_symmetry.space_group_name_H-M   'P 1'
#
loop_
_entity.id
_entity.type
_entity.pdbx_description
1 polymer ?
#
loop_
_entity_poly.entity_id
_entity_poly.type
_entity_poly.pdbx_seq_one_letter_code
_entity_poly.pdbx_strand_id
1 'polypeptide(L)'
;MKKIYIYALACALTAISCQDNEWVTDSTTPQVPEIEIPMGAADGELLIKFVPEMSDILDQTLTRAGGISTRSGIPSTDEVLNILGAYHFERVFPVDPKTEKRTREAGMHLWYIVRFDKDTDLKEAARQLRKLGEISKIQSNPTIRR
;
A
#
# COMPACT_ATOMS: atom_id res chain seq x y z
N MET A 1 -76.13 -33.64 -3.17
CA MET A 1 -76.56 -32.88 -4.35
C MET A 1 -75.52 -31.77 -4.62
N LYS A 2 -75.00 -31.80 -5.86
CA LYS A 2 -74.64 -30.69 -6.64
C LYS A 2 -73.39 -29.92 -6.12
N LYS A 3 -72.37 -29.63 -6.92
CA LYS A 3 -71.97 -29.89 -8.30
C LYS A 3 -70.52 -29.51 -8.36
N ILE A 4 -69.79 -30.38 -8.95
CA ILE A 4 -68.46 -30.21 -9.51
C ILE A 4 -68.47 -28.99 -10.44
N TYR A 5 -67.51 -28.12 -10.28
CA TYR A 5 -66.98 -27.30 -11.38
C TYR A 5 -65.47 -27.31 -11.38
N ILE A 6 -65.00 -28.15 -12.20
CA ILE A 6 -63.67 -28.15 -12.73
C ILE A 6 -63.58 -26.92 -13.62
N TYR A 7 -62.69 -26.05 -13.30
CA TYR A 7 -62.14 -25.11 -14.25
C TYR A 7 -60.64 -25.33 -14.35
N ALA A 8 -60.34 -26.13 -15.32
CA ALA A 8 -59.04 -26.08 -15.98
C ALA A 8 -58.93 -24.71 -16.64
N LEU A 9 -57.99 -23.96 -16.29
CA LEU A 9 -57.56 -22.83 -17.10
C LEU A 9 -56.04 -22.69 -17.12
N ALA A 10 -55.56 -23.08 -18.25
CA ALA A 10 -54.54 -22.44 -19.07
C ALA A 10 -53.22 -22.11 -18.37
N CYS A 11 -52.28 -22.95 -18.74
CA CYS A 11 -50.87 -22.67 -18.84
C CYS A 11 -50.62 -21.29 -19.45
N ALA A 12 -50.23 -20.35 -18.67
CA ALA A 12 -49.43 -19.23 -19.14
C ALA A 12 -47.96 -19.61 -18.98
N LEU A 13 -47.43 -20.12 -20.05
CA LEU A 13 -45.97 -20.22 -20.27
C LEU A 13 -45.44 -18.81 -20.35
N THR A 14 -45.13 -18.22 -19.24
CA THR A 14 -44.20 -17.11 -19.22
C THR A 14 -42.81 -17.73 -19.33
N ALA A 15 -42.25 -17.66 -20.51
CA ALA A 15 -40.84 -17.83 -20.74
C ALA A 15 -40.12 -16.81 -19.87
N ILE A 16 -39.67 -17.24 -18.69
CA ILE A 16 -38.67 -16.51 -17.96
C ILE A 16 -37.41 -16.71 -18.77
N SER A 17 -37.15 -15.69 -19.59
CA SER A 17 -35.84 -15.46 -20.14
C SER A 17 -34.87 -15.62 -18.98
N CYS A 18 -34.07 -16.68 -19.04
CA CYS A 18 -32.84 -16.74 -18.25
C CYS A 18 -32.02 -15.53 -18.71
N GLN A 19 -32.13 -14.45 -17.96
CA GLN A 19 -31.03 -13.54 -17.90
C GLN A 19 -29.91 -14.35 -17.30
N ASP A 20 -28.95 -14.67 -18.12
CA ASP A 20 -27.63 -15.03 -17.68
C ASP A 20 -27.19 -13.90 -16.75
N ASN A 21 -27.44 -14.09 -15.47
CA ASN A 21 -26.65 -13.44 -14.48
C ASN A 21 -25.25 -14.01 -14.71
N GLU A 22 -24.53 -13.39 -15.61
CA GLU A 22 -23.11 -13.35 -15.47
C GLU A 22 -22.89 -13.01 -14.02
N TRP A 23 -22.53 -13.99 -13.24
CA TRP A 23 -21.85 -13.79 -12.01
C TRP A 23 -20.58 -13.03 -12.42
N VAL A 24 -20.73 -11.70 -12.54
CA VAL A 24 -19.60 -10.84 -12.32
C VAL A 24 -19.16 -11.24 -10.92
N THR A 25 -18.30 -12.21 -10.89
CA THR A 25 -17.38 -12.38 -9.78
C THR A 25 -16.65 -11.07 -9.77
N ASP A 26 -17.29 -10.11 -9.13
CA ASP A 26 -16.61 -8.96 -8.58
C ASP A 26 -15.66 -9.55 -7.55
N SER A 27 -14.60 -10.13 -8.09
CA SER A 27 -13.40 -10.40 -7.36
C SER A 27 -12.82 -9.04 -7.03
N THR A 28 -13.52 -8.33 -6.16
CA THR A 28 -12.96 -7.24 -5.40
C THR A 28 -12.06 -7.87 -4.32
N THR A 29 -11.15 -8.70 -4.79
CA THR A 29 -9.85 -8.79 -4.17
C THR A 29 -9.31 -7.38 -4.33
N PRO A 30 -9.03 -6.63 -3.25
CA PRO A 30 -8.33 -5.38 -3.39
C PRO A 30 -7.09 -5.70 -4.21
N GLN A 31 -7.10 -5.32 -5.47
CA GLN A 31 -5.91 -5.41 -6.29
C GLN A 31 -4.95 -4.43 -5.63
N VAL A 32 -4.09 -4.98 -4.80
CA VAL A 32 -2.92 -4.27 -4.30
C VAL A 32 -2.22 -3.80 -5.57
N PRO A 33 -2.23 -2.49 -5.88
CA PRO A 33 -1.68 -2.02 -7.13
C PRO A 33 -0.27 -2.56 -7.25
N GLU A 34 0.02 -3.24 -8.35
CA GLU A 34 1.35 -3.76 -8.63
C GLU A 34 2.30 -2.58 -8.65
N ILE A 35 3.39 -2.68 -7.88
CA ILE A 35 4.39 -1.64 -7.89
C ILE A 35 5.18 -1.83 -9.18
N GLU A 36 4.86 -1.00 -10.16
CA GLU A 36 5.74 -0.85 -11.30
C GLU A 36 7.01 -0.14 -10.82
N ILE A 37 8.12 -0.86 -10.81
CA ILE A 37 9.44 -0.27 -10.65
C ILE A 37 9.88 0.12 -12.06
N PRO A 38 9.84 1.41 -12.43
CA PRO A 38 10.23 1.84 -13.76
C PRO A 38 11.67 1.46 -14.05
N MET A 39 11.97 1.12 -15.29
CA MET A 39 13.36 1.01 -15.75
C MET A 39 14.05 2.36 -15.56
N GLY A 40 15.08 2.40 -14.71
CA GLY A 40 15.77 3.65 -14.33
C GLY A 40 15.41 4.12 -12.91
N ALA A 41 14.70 3.30 -12.10
CA ALA A 41 14.65 3.50 -10.67
C ALA A 41 16.06 3.49 -10.07
N ALA A 42 16.30 4.27 -9.03
CA ALA A 42 17.58 4.21 -8.31
C ALA A 42 17.73 2.80 -7.72
N ASP A 43 18.86 2.16 -8.07
CA ASP A 43 19.12 0.80 -7.63
C ASP A 43 19.17 0.76 -6.09
N GLY A 44 18.41 -0.15 -5.52
CA GLY A 44 18.39 -0.38 -4.08
C GLY A 44 17.61 0.65 -3.25
N GLU A 45 16.79 1.53 -3.84
CA GLU A 45 16.05 2.54 -3.08
C GLU A 45 14.52 2.41 -3.24
N LEU A 46 13.81 2.49 -2.12
CA LEU A 46 12.35 2.62 -2.08
C LEU A 46 11.94 3.86 -1.29
N LEU A 47 10.89 4.52 -1.77
CA LEU A 47 10.19 5.58 -1.05
C LEU A 47 8.98 4.98 -0.35
N ILE A 48 8.90 5.14 0.96
CA ILE A 48 7.83 4.59 1.80
C ILE A 48 7.09 5.73 2.47
N LYS A 49 5.76 5.71 2.38
CA LYS A 49 4.90 6.62 3.14
C LYS A 49 4.23 5.85 4.26
N PHE A 50 4.40 6.31 5.49
CA PHE A 50 3.72 5.77 6.65
C PHE A 50 2.32 6.37 6.84
N VAL A 51 1.50 5.71 7.65
CA VAL A 51 0.23 6.26 8.12
C VAL A 51 0.50 7.35 9.18
N PRO A 52 -0.38 8.35 9.32
CA PRO A 52 -0.16 9.48 10.24
C PRO A 52 0.08 9.09 11.69
N GLU A 53 -0.51 7.99 12.13
CA GLU A 53 -0.41 7.46 13.49
C GLU A 53 1.02 7.09 13.90
N MET A 54 1.90 6.86 12.92
CA MET A 54 3.30 6.50 13.16
C MET A 54 4.22 7.72 13.30
N SER A 55 3.72 8.92 13.07
CA SER A 55 4.50 10.16 13.03
C SER A 55 5.38 10.35 14.28
N ASP A 56 4.81 10.19 15.47
CA ASP A 56 5.53 10.45 16.71
C ASP A 56 6.68 9.47 16.96
N ILE A 57 6.46 8.19 16.64
CA ILE A 57 7.49 7.14 16.79
C ILE A 57 8.64 7.39 15.81
N LEU A 58 8.30 7.71 14.56
CA LEU A 58 9.27 8.00 13.51
C LEU A 58 10.13 9.24 13.86
N ASP A 59 9.48 10.31 14.31
CA ASP A 59 10.17 11.54 14.70
C ASP A 59 11.10 11.34 15.90
N GLN A 60 10.67 10.59 16.92
CA GLN A 60 11.51 10.27 18.08
C GLN A 60 12.73 9.44 17.68
N THR A 61 12.54 8.45 16.81
CA THR A 61 13.63 7.58 16.35
C THR A 61 14.67 8.37 15.57
N LEU A 62 14.25 9.20 14.63
CA LEU A 62 15.17 10.01 13.83
C LEU A 62 15.84 11.12 14.63
N THR A 63 15.13 11.74 15.57
CA THR A 63 15.72 12.75 16.45
C THR A 63 16.84 12.15 17.28
N ARG A 64 16.64 10.94 17.82
CA ARG A 64 17.68 10.23 18.58
C ARG A 64 18.87 9.81 17.71
N ALA A 65 18.61 9.50 16.45
CA ALA A 65 19.62 9.04 15.48
C ALA A 65 20.31 10.18 14.72
N GLY A 66 19.97 11.44 14.99
CA GLY A 66 20.55 12.58 14.26
C GLY A 66 20.07 12.74 12.83
N GLY A 67 18.87 12.24 12.51
CA GLY A 67 18.21 12.38 11.19
C GLY A 67 18.38 11.19 10.25
N ILE A 68 19.34 10.32 10.48
CA ILE A 68 19.60 9.10 9.69
C ILE A 68 19.62 7.91 10.63
N SER A 69 18.93 6.84 10.26
CA SER A 69 18.85 5.61 11.03
C SER A 69 18.93 4.38 10.12
N THR A 70 19.07 3.22 10.70
CA THR A 70 18.85 1.92 10.05
C THR A 70 17.48 1.34 10.42
N ARG A 71 16.74 2.02 11.29
CA ARG A 71 15.47 1.58 11.85
C ARG A 71 14.43 2.68 11.84
N SER A 72 13.18 2.27 11.72
CA SER A 72 12.02 3.15 11.80
C SER A 72 11.56 3.42 13.24
N GLY A 73 11.91 2.54 14.16
CA GLY A 73 11.40 2.51 15.55
C GLY A 73 10.06 1.78 15.68
N ILE A 74 9.53 1.25 14.59
CA ILE A 74 8.31 0.43 14.56
C ILE A 74 8.75 -1.03 14.46
N PRO A 75 8.51 -1.88 15.48
CA PRO A 75 9.08 -3.23 15.54
C PRO A 75 8.74 -4.12 14.33
N SER A 76 7.49 -4.10 13.86
CA SER A 76 7.05 -4.87 12.70
C SER A 76 7.74 -4.43 11.41
N THR A 77 7.89 -3.13 11.19
CA THR A 77 8.63 -2.57 10.06
C THR A 77 10.11 -2.88 10.17
N ASP A 78 10.70 -2.71 11.35
CA ASP A 78 12.13 -2.94 11.57
C ASP A 78 12.54 -4.41 11.37
N GLU A 79 11.67 -5.35 11.74
CA GLU A 79 11.88 -6.77 11.48
C GLU A 79 11.96 -7.04 9.97
N VAL A 80 10.99 -6.53 9.21
CA VAL A 80 10.97 -6.70 7.74
C VAL A 80 12.17 -6.00 7.09
N LEU A 81 12.49 -4.77 7.48
CA LEU A 81 13.65 -4.04 6.97
C LEU A 81 14.96 -4.79 7.22
N ASN A 82 15.12 -5.39 8.40
CA ASN A 82 16.29 -6.17 8.75
C ASN A 82 16.41 -7.46 7.89
N ILE A 83 15.29 -8.17 7.69
CA ILE A 83 15.27 -9.38 6.83
C ILE A 83 15.62 -9.03 5.38
N LEU A 84 15.20 -7.88 4.90
CA LEU A 84 15.44 -7.40 3.54
C LEU A 84 16.83 -6.77 3.34
N GLY A 85 17.63 -6.64 4.38
CA GLY A 85 18.97 -6.04 4.29
C GLY A 85 18.93 -4.51 4.12
N ALA A 86 17.94 -3.83 4.71
CA ALA A 86 17.92 -2.37 4.72
C ALA A 86 19.03 -1.83 5.64
N TYR A 87 19.82 -0.90 5.11
CA TYR A 87 20.95 -0.30 5.85
C TYR A 87 20.83 1.20 6.06
N HIS A 88 19.81 1.84 5.47
CA HIS A 88 19.63 3.29 5.56
C HIS A 88 18.14 3.64 5.57
N PHE A 89 17.78 4.54 6.47
CA PHE A 89 16.41 5.02 6.68
C PHE A 89 16.44 6.50 7.04
N GLU A 90 15.86 7.36 6.22
CA GLU A 90 15.83 8.82 6.42
C GLU A 90 14.56 9.47 5.87
N ARG A 91 14.20 10.66 6.35
CA ARG A 91 13.09 11.43 5.78
C ARG A 91 13.45 11.95 4.40
N VAL A 92 12.51 11.84 3.44
CA VAL A 92 12.63 12.47 2.11
C VAL A 92 12.70 13.99 2.23
N PHE A 93 11.91 14.55 3.15
CA PHE A 93 11.86 15.98 3.44
C PHE A 93 12.44 16.23 4.82
N PRO A 94 13.68 16.70 4.92
CA PRO A 94 14.33 16.99 6.20
C PRO A 94 13.54 17.99 7.03
N VAL A 95 13.70 17.91 8.34
CA VAL A 95 13.08 18.87 9.28
C VAL A 95 13.70 20.25 9.07
N ASP A 96 12.87 21.22 8.67
CA ASP A 96 13.23 22.62 8.55
C ASP A 96 12.18 23.45 9.33
N PRO A 97 12.58 24.17 10.39
CA PRO A 97 11.66 24.97 11.21
C PRO A 97 10.79 25.93 10.41
N LYS A 98 11.28 26.41 9.25
CA LYS A 98 10.54 27.36 8.40
C LYS A 98 9.44 26.70 7.59
N THR A 99 9.60 25.43 7.25
CA THR A 99 8.67 24.70 6.36
C THR A 99 7.97 23.55 7.07
N GLU A 100 8.37 23.16 8.28
CA GLU A 100 7.88 21.96 8.97
C GLU A 100 6.36 21.94 9.11
N LYS A 101 5.75 23.09 9.44
CA LYS A 101 4.29 23.16 9.55
C LYS A 101 3.61 22.77 8.24
N ARG A 102 4.05 23.34 7.12
CA ARG A 102 3.51 23.04 5.79
C ARG A 102 3.81 21.60 5.37
N THR A 103 5.00 21.11 5.67
CA THR A 103 5.42 19.73 5.41
C THR A 103 4.52 18.73 6.13
N ARG A 104 4.14 19.03 7.38
CA ARG A 104 3.22 18.21 8.17
C ARG A 104 1.79 18.30 7.65
N GLU A 105 1.28 19.48 7.38
CA GLU A 105 -0.06 19.69 6.82
C GLU A 105 -0.26 18.95 5.50
N ALA A 106 0.79 18.89 4.66
CA ALA A 106 0.79 18.17 3.41
C ALA A 106 1.06 16.66 3.55
N GLY A 107 1.34 16.15 4.75
CA GLY A 107 1.71 14.75 5.01
C GLY A 107 3.04 14.32 4.38
N MET A 108 3.90 15.29 4.03
CA MET A 108 5.21 15.03 3.43
C MET A 108 6.21 14.51 4.47
N HIS A 109 6.03 14.84 5.74
CA HIS A 109 6.86 14.35 6.86
C HIS A 109 6.79 12.83 7.05
N LEU A 110 5.81 12.17 6.44
CA LEU A 110 5.61 10.71 6.50
C LEU A 110 6.35 9.93 5.42
N TRP A 111 7.04 10.63 4.50
CA TRP A 111 7.80 10.01 3.44
C TRP A 111 9.25 9.76 3.84
N TYR A 112 9.70 8.53 3.62
CA TYR A 112 11.03 8.06 3.98
C TYR A 112 11.69 7.37 2.79
N ILE A 113 13.02 7.54 2.68
CA ILE A 113 13.86 6.76 1.78
C ILE A 113 14.42 5.59 2.58
N VAL A 114 14.31 4.40 2.00
CA VAL A 114 14.94 3.19 2.50
C VAL A 114 15.90 2.68 1.45
N ARG A 115 17.15 2.40 1.84
CA ARG A 115 18.16 1.81 0.98
C ARG A 115 18.45 0.39 1.39
N PHE A 116 18.53 -0.47 0.39
CA PHE A 116 18.80 -1.88 0.50
C PHE A 116 20.10 -2.23 -0.21
N ASP A 117 20.66 -3.39 0.12
CA ASP A 117 21.77 -3.93 -0.63
C ASP A 117 21.40 -4.11 -2.11
N LYS A 118 22.39 -3.97 -2.99
CA LYS A 118 22.18 -4.02 -4.44
C LYS A 118 21.58 -5.32 -4.95
N ASP A 119 21.77 -6.41 -4.21
CA ASP A 119 21.25 -7.72 -4.55
C ASP A 119 19.81 -7.95 -4.06
N THR A 120 19.24 -6.99 -3.35
CA THR A 120 17.86 -7.09 -2.85
C THR A 120 16.85 -6.95 -3.98
N ASP A 121 15.92 -7.90 -4.08
CA ASP A 121 14.79 -7.78 -4.99
C ASP A 121 13.81 -6.73 -4.46
N LEU A 122 13.82 -5.53 -5.06
CA LEU A 122 12.99 -4.41 -4.64
C LEU A 122 11.48 -4.68 -4.82
N LYS A 123 11.09 -5.52 -5.78
CA LYS A 123 9.68 -5.91 -5.95
C LYS A 123 9.20 -6.75 -4.79
N GLU A 124 10.03 -7.72 -4.39
CA GLU A 124 9.72 -8.56 -3.23
C GLU A 124 9.75 -7.72 -1.94
N ALA A 125 10.76 -6.86 -1.79
CA ALA A 125 10.85 -5.93 -0.67
C ALA A 125 9.59 -5.05 -0.54
N ALA A 126 9.16 -4.47 -1.63
CA ALA A 126 7.94 -3.68 -1.68
C ALA A 126 6.68 -4.49 -1.36
N ARG A 127 6.63 -5.75 -1.80
CA ARG A 127 5.52 -6.68 -1.50
C ARG A 127 5.45 -7.03 -0.02
N GLN A 128 6.59 -7.29 0.61
CA GLN A 128 6.66 -7.59 2.05
C GLN A 128 6.26 -6.38 2.89
N LEU A 129 6.82 -5.21 2.58
CA LEU A 129 6.51 -3.96 3.28
C LEU A 129 5.04 -3.55 3.14
N ARG A 130 4.40 -3.85 2.02
CA ARG A 130 2.97 -3.57 1.80
C ARG A 130 2.02 -4.35 2.70
N LYS A 131 2.44 -5.48 3.22
CA LYS A 131 1.64 -6.28 4.16
C LYS A 131 1.52 -5.62 5.52
N LEU A 132 2.36 -4.63 5.79
CA LEU A 132 2.38 -3.90 7.05
C LEU A 132 1.31 -2.81 7.04
N GLY A 133 0.45 -2.82 8.04
CA GLY A 133 -0.66 -1.87 8.16
C GLY A 133 -0.23 -0.43 8.40
N GLU A 134 0.98 -0.21 8.89
CA GLU A 134 1.59 1.09 9.13
C GLU A 134 2.13 1.78 7.87
N ILE A 135 2.19 1.08 6.73
CA ILE A 135 2.67 1.63 5.46
C ILE A 135 1.49 1.91 4.55
N SER A 136 1.30 3.18 4.19
CA SER A 136 0.19 3.61 3.33
C SER A 136 0.54 3.61 1.84
N LYS A 137 1.82 3.81 1.48
CA LYS A 137 2.25 3.86 0.09
C LYS A 137 3.72 3.49 -0.06
N ILE A 138 4.05 2.85 -1.18
CA ILE A 138 5.43 2.54 -1.56
C ILE A 138 5.62 2.96 -3.01
N GLN A 139 6.78 3.56 -3.31
CA GLN A 139 7.19 3.96 -4.65
C GLN A 139 8.67 3.65 -4.85
N SER A 140 9.07 3.40 -6.08
CA SER A 140 10.48 3.43 -6.46
C SER A 140 10.99 4.87 -6.50
N ASN A 141 12.25 5.07 -6.15
CA ASN A 141 12.87 6.38 -6.33
C ASN A 141 13.28 6.55 -7.80
N PRO A 142 12.68 7.51 -8.56
CA PRO A 142 13.07 7.70 -9.95
C PRO A 142 14.46 8.32 -10.02
N THR A 143 15.38 7.67 -10.72
CA THR A 143 16.69 8.27 -11.02
C THR A 143 16.49 9.36 -12.06
N ILE A 144 16.62 10.61 -11.65
CA ILE A 144 16.67 11.74 -12.58
C ILE A 144 18.07 11.74 -13.19
N ARG A 145 18.20 11.19 -14.38
CA ARG A 145 19.42 11.41 -15.18
C ARG A 145 19.46 12.89 -15.60
N ARG A 146 20.39 13.62 -15.05
CA ARG A 146 20.78 14.96 -15.55
C ARG A 146 21.71 14.84 -16.73
#